data_e7915af379a29e9d77c4c0d35d0719f8
#
_entry.id   e7915af379a29e9d77c4c0d35d0719f8
#
_cell.length_a   1.000
_cell.length_b   1.000
_cell.length_c   1.000
_cell.angle_alpha   90.00
_cell.angle_beta   90.00
_cell.angle_gamma   90.00
#
_symmetry.space_group_name_H-M   'P 1'
#
loop_
_entity.id
_entity.type
_entity.pdbx_description
1 polymer ?
#
loop_
_entity_poly.entity_id
_entity_poly.type
_entity_poly.pdbx_seq_one_letter_code
_entity_poly.pdbx_strand_id
1 'polypeptide(L)' 'MKNILTEREQNVLFYVSQGLINSEIAEKLHISVHTVKAHLESIYYKFKVANRVQAAMKAIALGIIDLKAIA' A
#
# COMPACT_ATOMS: atom_id res chain seq x y z
N MET A 1 -3.93 -16.48 -7.70
CA MET A 1 -2.89 -15.66 -8.32
C MET A 1 -1.81 -15.29 -7.32
N LYS A 2 -0.57 -15.36 -7.75
CA LYS A 2 0.55 -15.07 -6.85
C LYS A 2 0.66 -13.57 -6.62
N ASN A 3 0.78 -13.16 -5.33
CA ASN A 3 0.94 -11.76 -4.97
C ASN A 3 2.37 -11.30 -5.26
N ILE A 4 2.52 -10.23 -6.03
CA ILE A 4 3.83 -9.70 -6.40
C ILE A 4 4.39 -8.71 -5.37
N LEU A 5 3.59 -8.30 -4.39
CA LEU A 5 4.03 -7.37 -3.35
C LEU A 5 4.79 -8.10 -2.25
N THR A 6 5.80 -7.45 -1.69
CA THR A 6 6.44 -7.92 -0.47
C THR A 6 5.48 -7.73 0.71
N GLU A 7 5.77 -8.40 1.83
CA GLU A 7 4.97 -8.23 3.03
C GLU A 7 4.94 -6.77 3.48
N ARG A 8 6.10 -6.09 3.45
CA ARG A 8 6.19 -4.68 3.83
C ARG A 8 5.37 -3.78 2.90
N GLU A 9 5.40 -4.06 1.60
CA GLU A 9 4.60 -3.32 0.63
C GLU A 9 3.11 -3.51 0.88
N GLN A 10 2.70 -4.74 1.20
CA GLN A 10 1.31 -5.01 1.56
C GLN A 10 0.89 -4.21 2.79
N ASN A 11 1.74 -4.13 3.81
CA ASN A 11 1.46 -3.37 5.02
C ASN A 11 1.29 -1.89 4.71
N VAL A 12 2.19 -1.33 3.89
CA VAL A 12 2.08 0.07 3.47
C VAL A 12 0.76 0.30 2.74
N LEU A 13 0.45 -0.55 1.79
CA LEU A 13 -0.76 -0.39 0.98
C LEU A 13 -2.03 -0.56 1.80
N PHE A 14 -2.02 -1.44 2.78
CA PHE A 14 -3.13 -1.60 3.71
C PHE A 14 -3.45 -0.28 4.43
N TYR A 15 -2.41 0.39 4.97
CA TYR A 15 -2.61 1.66 5.64
C TYR A 15 -3.05 2.77 4.68
N VAL A 16 -2.54 2.75 3.43
CA VAL A 16 -3.02 3.67 2.39
C VAL A 16 -4.52 3.50 2.19
N SER A 17 -4.99 2.26 2.13
CA SER A 17 -6.41 1.98 1.91
C SER A 17 -7.28 2.40 3.10
N GLN A 18 -6.68 2.53 4.28
CA GLN A 18 -7.37 3.04 5.46
C GLN A 18 -7.37 4.57 5.55
N GLY A 19 -6.72 5.24 4.60
CA GLY A 19 -6.70 6.69 4.54
C GLY A 19 -5.54 7.36 5.27
N LEU A 20 -4.55 6.60 5.74
CA LEU A 20 -3.40 7.17 6.42
C LEU A 20 -2.50 7.91 5.43
N ILE A 21 -1.95 9.03 5.89
CA ILE A 21 -0.92 9.76 5.13
C ILE A 21 0.45 9.16 5.43
N ASN A 22 1.44 9.53 4.62
CA ASN A 22 2.76 8.88 4.70
C ASN A 22 3.43 9.00 6.08
N SER A 23 3.28 10.13 6.75
CA SER A 23 3.86 10.30 8.09
C SER A 23 3.22 9.37 9.12
N GLU A 24 1.92 9.13 8.98
CA GLU A 24 1.20 8.21 9.86
C GLU A 24 1.62 6.76 9.60
N ILE A 25 1.79 6.41 8.33
CA ILE A 25 2.26 5.08 7.95
C ILE A 25 3.67 4.83 8.49
N ALA A 26 4.54 5.82 8.33
CA ALA A 26 5.92 5.74 8.82
C ALA A 26 5.94 5.48 10.33
N GLU A 27 5.09 6.17 11.07
CA GLU A 27 4.97 5.99 12.51
C GLU A 27 4.49 4.59 12.87
N LYS A 28 3.45 4.11 12.18
CA LYS A 28 2.90 2.78 12.41
C LYS A 28 3.91 1.68 12.16
N LEU A 29 4.75 1.83 11.16
CA LEU A 29 5.70 0.79 10.75
C LEU A 29 7.11 1.01 11.30
N HIS A 30 7.33 2.10 12.06
CA HIS A 30 8.64 2.46 12.62
C HIS A 30 9.71 2.60 11.54
N ILE A 31 9.37 3.27 10.46
CA ILE A 31 10.28 3.57 9.34
C ILE A 31 10.19 5.05 9.00
N SER A 32 11.08 5.54 8.16
CA SER A 32 11.05 6.94 7.75
C SER A 32 9.97 7.19 6.68
N VAL A 33 9.53 8.45 6.56
CA VAL A 33 8.63 8.85 5.48
C VAL A 33 9.28 8.58 4.11
N HIS A 34 10.59 8.79 4.02
CA HIS A 34 11.32 8.49 2.80
C HIS A 34 11.18 7.01 2.40
N THR A 35 11.27 6.13 3.38
CA THR A 35 11.12 4.68 3.13
C THR A 35 9.69 4.33 2.71
N VAL A 36 8.68 4.99 3.32
CA VAL A 36 7.28 4.81 2.90
C VAL A 36 7.14 5.19 1.42
N LYS A 37 7.68 6.33 1.02
CA LYS A 37 7.62 6.78 -0.38
C LYS A 37 8.30 5.79 -1.32
N ALA A 38 9.43 5.23 -0.92
CA ALA A 38 10.13 4.23 -1.73
C ALA A 38 9.28 2.97 -1.93
N HIS A 39 8.61 2.53 -0.86
CA HIS A 39 7.70 1.39 -0.97
C HIS A 39 6.52 1.69 -1.90
N LEU A 40 5.96 2.89 -1.82
CA LEU A 40 4.85 3.27 -2.70
C LEU A 40 5.28 3.31 -4.17
N GLU A 41 6.46 3.85 -4.45
CA GLU A 41 6.98 3.87 -5.82
C GLU A 41 7.15 2.46 -6.37
N SER A 42 7.65 1.54 -5.55
CA SER A 42 7.78 0.14 -5.92
C SER A 42 6.42 -0.49 -6.21
N ILE A 43 5.41 -0.20 -5.37
CA ILE A 43 4.05 -0.69 -5.57
C ILE A 43 3.47 -0.16 -6.89
N TYR A 44 3.63 1.13 -7.14
CA TYR A 44 3.13 1.74 -8.38
C TYR A 44 3.75 1.08 -9.61
N TYR A 45 5.04 0.84 -9.55
CA TYR A 45 5.75 0.16 -10.64
C TYR A 45 5.21 -1.26 -10.85
N LYS A 46 5.10 -2.03 -9.77
CA LYS A 46 4.65 -3.43 -9.83
C LYS A 46 3.21 -3.54 -10.32
N PHE A 47 2.35 -2.64 -9.85
CA PHE A 47 0.93 -2.63 -10.22
C PHE A 47 0.66 -1.91 -11.54
N LYS A 48 1.65 -1.20 -12.08
CA LYS A 48 1.50 -0.37 -13.28
C LYS A 48 0.38 0.66 -13.11
N VAL A 49 0.42 1.36 -11.98
CA VAL A 49 -0.55 2.40 -11.64
C VAL A 49 0.18 3.71 -11.37
N ALA A 50 -0.56 4.82 -11.36
CA ALA A 50 0.03 6.16 -11.30
C ALA A 50 -0.01 6.79 -9.90
N ASN A 51 -0.89 6.32 -9.02
CA ASN A 51 -1.09 6.99 -7.73
C ASN A 51 -1.65 6.01 -6.69
N ARG A 52 -1.75 6.51 -5.45
CA ARG A 52 -2.13 5.68 -4.32
C ARG A 52 -3.59 5.21 -4.37
N VAL A 53 -4.48 6.00 -4.94
CA VAL A 53 -5.88 5.60 -5.08
C VAL A 53 -5.99 4.42 -6.02
N GLN A 54 -5.33 4.50 -7.18
CA GLN A 54 -5.32 3.40 -8.14
C GLN A 54 -4.69 2.14 -7.55
N ALA A 55 -3.61 2.31 -6.76
CA ALA A 55 -2.94 1.18 -6.13
C ALA A 55 -3.86 0.48 -5.13
N ALA A 56 -4.55 1.25 -4.30
CA ALA A 56 -5.48 0.70 -3.32
C ALA A 56 -6.64 -0.03 -4.00
N MET A 57 -7.21 0.56 -5.04
CA MET A 57 -8.32 -0.05 -5.76
C MET A 57 -7.90 -1.36 -6.44
N LYS A 58 -6.70 -1.38 -7.01
CA LYS A 58 -6.19 -2.60 -7.64
C LYS A 58 -5.94 -3.70 -6.61
N ALA A 59 -5.40 -3.35 -5.45
CA ALA A 59 -5.18 -4.31 -4.37
C ALA A 59 -6.50 -4.93 -3.89
N ILE A 60 -7.56 -4.13 -3.80
CA ILE A 60 -8.88 -4.63 -3.44
C ILE A 60 -9.41 -5.56 -4.55
N ALA A 61 -9.28 -5.15 -5.80
CA ALA A 61 -9.75 -5.95 -6.94
C ALA A 61 -9.02 -7.29 -7.04
N LEU A 62 -7.74 -7.33 -6.66
CA LEU A 62 -6.95 -8.56 -6.68
C LEU A 62 -7.12 -9.40 -5.41
N GLY A 63 -7.90 -8.92 -4.44
CA GLY A 63 -8.10 -9.64 -3.18
C GLY A 63 -6.92 -9.56 -2.21
N ILE A 64 -5.95 -8.69 -2.48
CA ILE A 64 -4.79 -8.49 -1.58
C ILE A 64 -5.22 -7.77 -0.32
N ILE A 65 -6.16 -6.83 -0.45
CA ILE A 65 -6.75 -6.10 0.67
C ILE A 65 -8.23 -6.44 0.72
N ASP A 66 -8.71 -6.83 1.91
CA ASP A 66 -10.11 -7.13 2.14
C ASP A 66 -10.85 -5.84 2.50
N LEU A 67 -11.90 -5.51 1.76
CA LEU A 67 -12.76 -4.36 2.06
C LEU A 67 -13.31 -4.40 3.48
N LYS A 68 -13.57 -5.57 4.02
CA LYS A 68 -14.07 -5.70 5.39
C LYS A 68 -13.09 -5.21 6.42
N ALA A 69 -11.79 -5.24 6.12
CA ALA A 69 -10.76 -4.78 7.04
C ALA A 69 -10.68 -3.25 7.08
N ILE A 70 -11.30 -2.57 6.11
CA ILE A 70 -11.27 -1.12 5.99
C ILE A 70 -12.54 -0.49 6.57
N ALA A 71 -13.61 -1.20 6.55
CA ALA A 71 -14.95 -0.72 6.95
C ALA A 71 -15.07 -0.40 8.44
#